data_54a4fa93e29b888329c2476440d80c04
#
_entry.id   54a4fa93e29b888329c2476440d80c04
#
_cell.length_a   1.000
_cell.length_b   1.000
_cell.length_c   1.000
_cell.angle_alpha   90.00
_cell.angle_beta   90.00
_cell.angle_gamma   90.00
#
_symmetry.space_group_name_H-M   'P 1'
#
loop_
_entity.id
_entity.type
_entity.pdbx_description
1 polymer ?
#
loop_
_entity_poly.entity_id
_entity_poly.type
_entity_poly.pdbx_seq_one_letter_code
_entity_poly.pdbx_strand_id
1 'polypeptide(L)'
;AAAAAPQVPPPELRWPPLLDFTNGNGLGAEVLFSRQRSLHVGGEHAVVLRLRLRNSSAQPFASISLAKAQLSGGQTIGPFAPVSNLPAGAAAEVHLHVDFAGSRQPVRFHLATERGSFPVEVRPTQGELLVPAPMDGAAFDAARARLGGMHLSTFLLPPRPAAETATALATRVLRCMHASVVPPLAADAPLRFAGAAIADGRPALLVLERHADGLRASVHAEDAMGGPILLDELKAELGVA
;
A
#
# COMPACT_ATOMS: atom_id res chain seq x y z
N ALA A 1 -1.39 30.82 11.68
CA ALA A 1 -1.71 29.57 12.39
C ALA A 1 -1.92 28.50 11.33
N ALA A 2 -1.07 27.47 11.31
CA ALA A 2 -1.25 26.33 10.44
C ALA A 2 -2.56 25.66 10.83
N ALA A 3 -3.51 25.54 9.88
CA ALA A 3 -4.73 24.79 10.10
C ALA A 3 -4.36 23.35 10.44
N ALA A 4 -4.94 22.81 11.51
CA ALA A 4 -4.74 21.42 11.85
C ALA A 4 -5.13 20.55 10.66
N ALA A 5 -4.28 19.57 10.32
CA ALA A 5 -4.57 18.64 9.24
C ALA A 5 -5.91 17.94 9.52
N PRO A 6 -6.78 17.74 8.50
CA PRO A 6 -8.05 17.07 8.70
C PRO A 6 -7.81 15.66 9.23
N GLN A 7 -8.42 15.33 10.35
CA GLN A 7 -8.31 14.01 10.96
C GLN A 7 -9.23 13.04 10.22
N VAL A 8 -8.64 12.28 9.29
CA VAL A 8 -9.29 11.10 8.71
C VAL A 8 -8.88 9.89 9.55
N PRO A 9 -9.82 9.03 9.98
CA PRO A 9 -9.46 7.84 10.73
C PRO A 9 -8.54 6.96 9.87
N PRO A 10 -7.54 6.30 10.49
CA PRO A 10 -6.63 5.43 9.78
C PRO A 10 -7.43 4.33 9.06
N PRO A 11 -7.13 4.03 7.79
CA PRO A 11 -7.85 3.02 7.06
C PRO A 11 -7.59 1.63 7.67
N GLU A 12 -8.63 0.81 7.73
CA GLU A 12 -8.45 -0.61 8.01
C GLU A 12 -7.83 -1.27 6.78
N LEU A 13 -6.57 -1.70 6.90
CA LEU A 13 -5.82 -2.32 5.83
C LEU A 13 -6.18 -3.82 5.76
N ARG A 14 -6.21 -4.34 4.53
CA ARG A 14 -6.54 -5.75 4.28
C ARG A 14 -5.31 -6.63 4.43
N TRP A 15 -5.54 -7.87 4.84
CA TRP A 15 -4.55 -8.94 4.92
C TRP A 15 -4.74 -9.92 3.76
N PRO A 16 -4.24 -9.64 2.56
CA PRO A 16 -4.34 -10.59 1.46
C PRO A 16 -3.58 -11.88 1.79
N PRO A 17 -4.11 -13.03 1.34
CA PRO A 17 -3.42 -14.30 1.50
C PRO A 17 -2.14 -14.31 0.66
N LEU A 18 -1.06 -14.83 1.26
CA LEU A 18 0.26 -15.00 0.65
C LEU A 18 0.58 -16.47 0.40
N LEU A 19 0.17 -17.33 1.32
CA LEU A 19 0.31 -18.77 1.23
C LEU A 19 -0.96 -19.45 1.76
N ASP A 20 -1.57 -20.30 0.94
CA ASP A 20 -2.70 -21.12 1.34
C ASP A 20 -2.22 -22.32 2.17
N PHE A 21 -3.04 -22.75 3.15
CA PHE A 21 -2.72 -23.85 4.04
C PHE A 21 -2.44 -25.18 3.31
N THR A 22 -3.13 -25.42 2.20
CA THR A 22 -2.94 -26.64 1.40
C THR A 22 -1.56 -26.64 0.78
N ASN A 23 -1.18 -25.52 0.14
CA ASN A 23 0.12 -25.36 -0.51
C ASN A 23 1.27 -25.24 0.50
N GLY A 24 0.97 -24.80 1.72
CA GLY A 24 1.93 -24.64 2.82
C GLY A 24 2.02 -25.85 3.74
N ASN A 25 1.42 -26.99 3.40
CA ASN A 25 1.39 -28.20 4.23
C ASN A 25 0.94 -27.91 5.69
N GLY A 26 -0.16 -27.13 5.80
CA GLY A 26 -0.73 -26.67 7.06
C GLY A 26 -0.22 -25.30 7.53
N LEU A 27 0.80 -24.71 6.89
CA LEU A 27 1.22 -23.32 7.10
C LEU A 27 0.41 -22.40 6.18
N GLY A 28 -0.30 -21.44 6.75
CA GLY A 28 -0.89 -20.30 6.03
C GLY A 28 -0.09 -19.03 6.31
N ALA A 29 -0.07 -18.12 5.35
CA ALA A 29 0.52 -16.79 5.52
C ALA A 29 -0.35 -15.72 4.88
N GLU A 30 -0.47 -14.59 5.56
CA GLU A 30 -1.11 -13.36 5.08
C GLU A 30 -0.09 -12.22 5.17
N VAL A 31 -0.21 -11.21 4.30
CA VAL A 31 0.71 -10.07 4.28
C VAL A 31 -0.05 -8.76 4.41
N LEU A 32 0.54 -7.80 5.10
CA LEU A 32 0.06 -6.43 5.23
C LEU A 32 1.21 -5.46 5.02
N PHE A 33 1.02 -4.46 4.18
CA PHE A 33 1.92 -3.30 4.08
C PHE A 33 1.65 -2.38 5.27
N SER A 34 2.59 -2.33 6.24
CA SER A 34 2.35 -1.67 7.52
C SER A 34 2.34 -0.14 7.42
N ARG A 35 2.88 0.42 6.32
CA ARG A 35 3.05 1.87 6.10
C ARG A 35 3.85 2.59 7.19
N GLN A 36 4.52 1.83 8.02
CA GLN A 36 5.50 2.36 8.97
C GLN A 36 6.85 2.50 8.27
N ARG A 37 7.59 3.56 8.61
CA ARG A 37 8.95 3.69 8.12
C ARG A 37 9.83 2.64 8.79
N SER A 38 10.65 1.97 8.00
CA SER A 38 11.67 1.10 8.53
C SER A 38 12.74 1.96 9.22
N LEU A 39 12.98 1.70 10.50
CA LEU A 39 14.13 2.26 11.24
C LEU A 39 15.36 1.34 11.14
N HIS A 40 15.26 0.24 10.39
CA HIS A 40 16.30 -0.77 10.29
C HIS A 40 17.15 -0.63 9.02
N VAL A 41 18.33 -1.14 9.09
CA VAL A 41 19.39 -1.17 8.06
C VAL A 41 18.86 -1.77 6.75
N GLY A 42 18.55 -0.94 5.80
CA GLY A 42 18.03 -1.32 4.48
C GLY A 42 17.75 -0.10 3.61
N GLY A 43 17.97 1.09 4.14
CA GLY A 43 17.74 2.35 3.44
C GLY A 43 16.40 3.01 3.79
N GLU A 44 16.32 4.29 3.51
CA GLU A 44 15.14 5.14 3.72
C GLU A 44 13.93 4.72 2.85
N HIS A 45 14.14 3.77 1.94
CA HIS A 45 13.18 3.31 0.94
C HIS A 45 12.53 1.95 1.26
N ALA A 46 12.93 1.32 2.38
CA ALA A 46 12.39 0.01 2.75
C ALA A 46 10.96 0.12 3.31
N VAL A 47 10.08 -0.71 2.77
CA VAL A 47 8.72 -0.91 3.24
C VAL A 47 8.72 -2.01 4.29
N VAL A 48 7.95 -1.81 5.37
CA VAL A 48 7.76 -2.85 6.39
C VAL A 48 6.51 -3.65 6.05
N LEU A 49 6.70 -4.93 5.77
CA LEU A 49 5.63 -5.89 5.61
C LEU A 49 5.40 -6.62 6.94
N ARG A 50 4.15 -6.70 7.36
CA ARG A 50 3.73 -7.56 8.46
C ARG A 50 3.26 -8.87 7.84
N LEU A 51 3.86 -9.98 8.24
CA LEU A 51 3.42 -11.31 7.85
C LEU A 51 2.74 -11.97 9.04
N ARG A 52 1.52 -12.45 8.82
CA ARG A 52 0.80 -13.27 9.80
C ARG A 52 0.91 -14.72 9.36
N LEU A 53 1.65 -15.50 10.13
CA LEU A 53 1.86 -16.92 9.93
C LEU A 53 0.86 -17.69 10.78
N ARG A 54 0.13 -18.64 10.20
CA ARG A 54 -0.90 -19.43 10.89
C ARG A 54 -0.62 -20.91 10.72
N ASN A 55 -0.68 -21.65 11.80
CA ASN A 55 -0.57 -23.11 11.78
C ASN A 55 -1.96 -23.74 11.83
N SER A 56 -2.43 -24.27 10.71
CA SER A 56 -3.71 -25.01 10.61
C SER A 56 -3.54 -26.52 10.68
N SER A 57 -2.33 -27.01 10.95
CA SER A 57 -2.05 -28.44 11.12
C SER A 57 -2.25 -28.89 12.57
N ALA A 58 -2.32 -30.19 12.79
CA ALA A 58 -2.46 -30.78 14.12
C ALA A 58 -1.14 -30.80 14.94
N GLN A 59 -0.01 -30.46 14.31
CA GLN A 59 1.32 -30.52 14.95
C GLN A 59 1.98 -29.14 14.91
N PRO A 60 2.85 -28.78 15.88
CA PRO A 60 3.57 -27.53 15.85
C PRO A 60 4.56 -27.48 14.69
N PHE A 61 4.84 -26.27 14.17
CA PHE A 61 6.02 -26.03 13.35
C PHE A 61 7.21 -25.72 14.27
N ALA A 62 8.27 -26.48 14.15
CA ALA A 62 9.45 -26.31 15.00
C ALA A 62 10.18 -25.00 14.70
N SER A 63 10.25 -24.60 13.42
CA SER A 63 10.86 -23.35 12.99
C SER A 63 10.25 -22.87 11.68
N ILE A 64 10.05 -21.54 11.56
CA ILE A 64 9.67 -20.89 10.30
C ILE A 64 10.67 -19.75 10.07
N SER A 65 11.30 -19.73 8.90
CA SER A 65 12.28 -18.71 8.54
C SER A 65 12.19 -18.32 7.06
N LEU A 66 12.84 -17.21 6.72
CA LEU A 66 12.97 -16.77 5.32
C LEU A 66 14.13 -17.49 4.65
N ALA A 67 13.93 -17.99 3.45
CA ALA A 67 14.96 -18.63 2.64
C ALA A 67 14.79 -18.29 1.14
N LYS A 68 15.85 -18.53 0.36
CA LYS A 68 15.83 -18.51 -1.12
C LYS A 68 15.18 -17.27 -1.71
N ALA A 69 15.60 -16.08 -1.30
CA ALA A 69 15.09 -14.85 -1.91
C ALA A 69 15.53 -14.75 -3.38
N GLN A 70 14.56 -14.41 -4.24
CA GLN A 70 14.79 -14.08 -5.66
C GLN A 70 14.42 -12.61 -5.85
N LEU A 71 15.43 -11.80 -6.06
CA LEU A 71 15.34 -10.35 -6.14
C LEU A 71 15.77 -9.88 -7.53
N SER A 72 15.23 -8.77 -7.99
CA SER A 72 15.56 -8.17 -9.27
C SER A 72 15.77 -6.65 -9.12
N GLY A 73 16.55 -6.07 -10.00
CA GLY A 73 16.61 -4.62 -10.18
C GLY A 73 16.98 -3.80 -8.93
N GLY A 74 17.88 -4.27 -8.09
CA GLY A 74 18.31 -3.56 -6.87
C GLY A 74 17.41 -3.75 -5.65
N GLN A 75 16.38 -4.60 -5.75
CA GLN A 75 15.55 -4.97 -4.60
C GLN A 75 16.38 -5.59 -3.50
N THR A 76 15.97 -5.36 -2.24
CA THR A 76 16.56 -6.02 -1.09
C THR A 76 15.48 -6.54 -0.14
N ILE A 77 15.81 -7.57 0.62
CA ILE A 77 14.94 -8.15 1.64
C ILE A 77 15.75 -8.44 2.90
N GLY A 78 15.29 -7.91 4.03
CA GLY A 78 15.86 -8.22 5.33
C GLY A 78 15.18 -9.45 5.93
N PRO A 79 15.92 -10.40 6.50
CA PRO A 79 15.31 -11.55 7.17
C PRO A 79 14.54 -11.11 8.42
N PHE A 80 13.45 -11.81 8.72
CA PHE A 80 12.82 -11.73 10.05
C PHE A 80 13.45 -12.75 11.02
N ALA A 81 13.29 -12.49 12.32
CA ALA A 81 13.71 -13.44 13.35
C ALA A 81 12.92 -14.76 13.20
N PRO A 82 13.55 -15.93 13.12
CA PRO A 82 12.84 -17.19 12.97
C PRO A 82 11.77 -17.39 14.05
N VAL A 83 10.58 -17.80 13.64
CA VAL A 83 9.52 -18.19 14.56
C VAL A 83 9.78 -19.59 15.05
N SER A 84 10.07 -19.72 16.34
CA SER A 84 10.32 -21.02 16.97
C SER A 84 9.04 -21.55 17.59
N ASN A 85 8.75 -22.84 17.34
CA ASN A 85 7.64 -23.57 17.95
C ASN A 85 6.27 -22.87 17.80
N LEU A 86 5.77 -22.79 16.57
CA LEU A 86 4.41 -22.30 16.32
C LEU A 86 3.39 -23.43 16.59
N PRO A 87 2.65 -23.42 17.71
CA PRO A 87 1.74 -24.50 18.06
C PRO A 87 0.63 -24.72 17.04
N ALA A 88 -0.01 -25.90 17.08
CA ALA A 88 -1.22 -26.18 16.31
C ALA A 88 -2.32 -25.16 16.62
N GLY A 89 -2.96 -24.64 15.59
CA GLY A 89 -4.02 -23.63 15.68
C GLY A 89 -3.56 -22.21 16.02
N ALA A 90 -2.25 -22.01 16.33
CA ALA A 90 -1.71 -20.70 16.71
C ALA A 90 -1.35 -19.84 15.49
N ALA A 91 -1.19 -18.54 15.74
CA ALA A 91 -0.66 -17.58 14.79
C ALA A 91 0.51 -16.79 15.40
N ALA A 92 1.44 -16.39 14.56
CA ALA A 92 2.53 -15.48 14.90
C ALA A 92 2.61 -14.36 13.87
N GLU A 93 3.05 -13.19 14.29
CA GLU A 93 3.28 -12.06 13.40
C GLU A 93 4.76 -11.71 13.39
N VAL A 94 5.30 -11.51 12.18
CA VAL A 94 6.70 -11.13 11.97
C VAL A 94 6.78 -9.92 11.04
N HIS A 95 7.85 -9.15 11.15
CA HIS A 95 8.11 -7.98 10.32
C HIS A 95 9.22 -8.29 9.31
N LEU A 96 8.94 -8.03 8.06
CA LEU A 96 9.85 -8.21 6.94
C LEU A 96 10.14 -6.84 6.32
N HIS A 97 11.40 -6.49 6.18
CA HIS A 97 11.83 -5.23 5.58
C HIS A 97 12.17 -5.47 4.12
N VAL A 98 11.48 -4.81 3.21
CA VAL A 98 11.66 -5.00 1.76
C VAL A 98 11.87 -3.64 1.10
N ASP A 99 12.99 -3.47 0.40
CA ASP A 99 13.14 -2.40 -0.58
C ASP A 99 12.77 -2.94 -1.96
N PHE A 100 11.71 -2.39 -2.54
CA PHE A 100 11.27 -2.74 -3.89
C PHE A 100 12.01 -1.97 -4.98
N ALA A 101 13.00 -1.13 -4.63
CA ALA A 101 13.74 -0.26 -5.55
C ALA A 101 12.81 0.61 -6.41
N GLY A 102 11.70 1.10 -5.83
CA GLY A 102 10.68 1.89 -6.54
C GLY A 102 9.91 1.14 -7.63
N SER A 103 10.08 -0.18 -7.72
CA SER A 103 9.50 -1.01 -8.76
C SER A 103 8.29 -1.82 -8.23
N ARG A 104 7.30 -2.05 -9.08
CA ARG A 104 6.19 -2.98 -8.82
C ARG A 104 6.55 -4.44 -9.11
N GLN A 105 7.80 -4.72 -9.44
CA GLN A 105 8.25 -6.11 -9.61
C GLN A 105 8.11 -6.87 -8.29
N PRO A 106 7.61 -8.10 -8.33
CA PRO A 106 7.44 -8.87 -7.11
C PRO A 106 8.77 -9.26 -6.51
N VAL A 107 8.80 -9.32 -5.18
CA VAL A 107 9.83 -10.00 -4.42
C VAL A 107 9.36 -11.42 -4.17
N ARG A 108 10.19 -12.41 -4.53
CA ARG A 108 9.92 -13.83 -4.29
C ARG A 108 10.88 -14.37 -3.25
N PHE A 109 10.35 -15.17 -2.35
CA PHE A 109 11.16 -15.85 -1.33
C PHE A 109 10.46 -17.13 -0.90
N HIS A 110 11.12 -17.91 -0.07
CA HIS A 110 10.54 -19.11 0.49
C HIS A 110 10.33 -18.94 1.99
N LEU A 111 9.22 -19.45 2.50
CA LEU A 111 9.04 -19.74 3.91
C LEU A 111 9.55 -21.17 4.15
N ALA A 112 10.68 -21.28 4.84
CA ALA A 112 11.31 -22.56 5.14
C ALA A 112 10.87 -23.07 6.50
N THR A 113 10.50 -24.34 6.57
CA THR A 113 10.13 -25.08 7.78
C THR A 113 10.79 -26.43 7.77
N GLU A 114 10.70 -27.20 8.85
CA GLU A 114 11.10 -28.62 8.89
C GLU A 114 10.27 -29.53 7.96
N ARG A 115 9.09 -29.03 7.51
CA ARG A 115 8.18 -29.80 6.64
C ARG A 115 8.30 -29.45 5.17
N GLY A 116 9.14 -28.48 4.83
CA GLY A 116 9.34 -28.05 3.45
C GLY A 116 9.70 -26.58 3.30
N SER A 117 9.80 -26.19 2.05
CA SER A 117 10.14 -24.83 1.65
C SER A 117 9.09 -24.33 0.67
N PHE A 118 8.30 -23.34 1.07
CA PHE A 118 7.11 -22.90 0.38
C PHE A 118 7.36 -21.56 -0.33
N PRO A 119 7.26 -21.52 -1.66
CA PRO A 119 7.46 -20.28 -2.40
C PRO A 119 6.31 -19.30 -2.16
N VAL A 120 6.65 -18.04 -1.96
CA VAL A 120 5.71 -16.93 -1.81
C VAL A 120 6.16 -15.75 -2.65
N GLU A 121 5.20 -14.95 -3.10
CA GLU A 121 5.42 -13.76 -3.90
C GLU A 121 4.69 -12.57 -3.28
N VAL A 122 5.40 -11.47 -3.03
CA VAL A 122 4.80 -10.20 -2.60
C VAL A 122 5.00 -9.17 -3.69
N ARG A 123 3.90 -8.60 -4.16
CA ARG A 123 3.90 -7.53 -5.16
C ARG A 123 3.31 -6.27 -4.54
N PRO A 124 4.03 -5.14 -4.52
CA PRO A 124 3.47 -3.88 -4.04
C PRO A 124 2.46 -3.34 -5.05
N THR A 125 1.42 -2.67 -4.55
CA THR A 125 0.61 -1.77 -5.36
C THR A 125 1.36 -0.45 -5.56
N GLN A 126 0.94 0.36 -6.54
CA GLN A 126 1.53 1.69 -6.75
C GLN A 126 1.33 2.58 -5.52
N GLY A 127 0.15 2.49 -4.90
CA GLY A 127 -0.15 3.26 -3.71
C GLY A 127 0.70 2.90 -2.49
N GLU A 128 1.19 1.67 -2.36
CA GLU A 128 2.09 1.25 -1.27
C GLU A 128 3.57 1.65 -1.50
N LEU A 129 3.91 2.07 -2.72
CA LEU A 129 5.22 2.64 -3.04
C LEU A 129 5.27 4.17 -2.85
N LEU A 130 4.25 4.74 -2.22
CA LEU A 130 4.19 6.15 -1.84
C LEU A 130 4.41 6.32 -0.34
N VAL A 131 4.81 7.53 0.03
CA VAL A 131 4.80 8.04 1.41
C VAL A 131 3.97 9.31 1.49
N PRO A 132 3.31 9.59 2.62
CA PRO A 132 2.56 10.82 2.80
C PRO A 132 3.44 12.05 2.59
N ALA A 133 2.94 13.02 1.81
CA ALA A 133 3.58 14.32 1.57
C ALA A 133 2.68 15.44 2.10
N PRO A 134 2.74 15.75 3.41
CA PRO A 134 1.89 16.78 4.01
C PRO A 134 2.13 18.15 3.36
N MET A 135 1.05 18.80 2.91
CA MET A 135 1.10 20.14 2.32
C MET A 135 -0.25 20.85 2.47
N ASP A 136 -0.24 22.17 2.35
CA ASP A 136 -1.47 22.97 2.26
C ASP A 136 -1.99 23.04 0.81
N GLY A 137 -3.17 23.68 0.65
CA GLY A 137 -3.81 23.79 -0.66
C GLY A 137 -3.01 24.61 -1.66
N ALA A 138 -2.28 25.65 -1.22
CA ALA A 138 -1.47 26.49 -2.10
C ALA A 138 -0.25 25.72 -2.63
N ALA A 139 0.43 24.99 -1.75
CA ALA A 139 1.55 24.12 -2.13
C ALA A 139 1.11 23.00 -3.06
N PHE A 140 -0.09 22.43 -2.82
CA PHE A 140 -0.68 21.42 -3.69
C PHE A 140 -0.93 21.96 -5.10
N ASP A 141 -1.58 23.13 -5.20
CA ASP A 141 -1.88 23.76 -6.50
C ASP A 141 -0.61 24.14 -7.25
N ALA A 142 0.43 24.64 -6.55
CA ALA A 142 1.73 24.92 -7.14
C ALA A 142 2.43 23.64 -7.65
N ALA A 143 2.38 22.56 -6.89
CA ALA A 143 2.95 21.26 -7.29
C ALA A 143 2.20 20.69 -8.50
N ARG A 144 0.86 20.75 -8.51
CA ARG A 144 0.03 20.33 -9.63
C ARG A 144 0.32 21.14 -10.90
N ALA A 145 0.45 22.46 -10.79
CA ALA A 145 0.77 23.32 -11.92
C ALA A 145 2.14 22.99 -12.55
N ARG A 146 3.15 22.64 -11.74
CA ARG A 146 4.47 22.23 -12.22
C ARG A 146 4.42 20.93 -13.02
N LEU A 147 3.58 19.98 -12.62
CA LEU A 147 3.43 18.70 -13.33
C LEU A 147 2.77 18.89 -14.71
N GLY A 148 1.91 19.89 -14.86
CA GLY A 148 1.26 20.19 -16.15
C GLY A 148 0.36 19.07 -16.67
N GLY A 149 -0.11 19.22 -17.91
CA GLY A 149 -1.07 18.30 -18.52
C GLY A 149 -0.49 16.97 -19.00
N MET A 150 0.82 16.91 -19.28
CA MET A 150 1.47 15.67 -19.77
C MET A 150 1.58 14.58 -18.68
N HIS A 151 1.48 14.97 -17.43
CA HIS A 151 1.56 14.08 -16.28
C HIS A 151 0.20 13.81 -15.65
N LEU A 152 -0.87 14.11 -16.38
CA LEU A 152 -2.25 13.97 -15.93
C LEU A 152 -2.87 12.69 -16.47
N SER A 153 -3.40 11.87 -15.57
CA SER A 153 -4.26 10.74 -15.88
C SER A 153 -5.63 10.96 -15.22
N THR A 154 -6.71 10.77 -15.96
CA THR A 154 -8.07 11.00 -15.45
C THR A 154 -8.98 9.82 -15.71
N PHE A 155 -9.96 9.65 -14.83
CA PHE A 155 -11.02 8.68 -15.00
C PHE A 155 -12.30 9.18 -14.34
N LEU A 156 -13.46 8.86 -14.95
CA LEU A 156 -14.78 9.12 -14.39
C LEU A 156 -15.34 7.83 -13.79
N LEU A 157 -15.49 7.82 -12.47
CA LEU A 157 -16.15 6.75 -11.73
C LEU A 157 -17.68 6.98 -11.76
N PRO A 158 -18.50 5.92 -11.66
CA PRO A 158 -19.95 6.07 -11.58
C PRO A 158 -20.35 6.97 -10.41
N PRO A 159 -21.58 7.54 -10.46
CA PRO A 159 -22.11 8.36 -9.39
C PRO A 159 -22.06 7.63 -8.05
N ARG A 160 -21.64 8.35 -7.02
CA ARG A 160 -21.53 7.82 -5.66
C ARG A 160 -22.83 8.11 -4.90
N PRO A 161 -23.21 7.25 -3.94
CA PRO A 161 -24.34 7.54 -3.08
C PRO A 161 -24.21 8.93 -2.44
N ALA A 162 -25.28 9.70 -2.43
CA ALA A 162 -25.28 11.05 -1.85
C ALA A 162 -24.92 11.05 -0.34
N ALA A 163 -25.19 9.94 0.35
CA ALA A 163 -24.84 9.74 1.76
C ALA A 163 -23.35 9.47 2.00
N GLU A 164 -22.54 9.18 0.98
CA GLU A 164 -21.12 8.95 1.17
C GLU A 164 -20.39 10.25 1.53
N THR A 165 -19.95 10.36 2.78
CA THR A 165 -19.26 11.56 3.28
C THR A 165 -17.86 11.72 2.69
N ALA A 166 -17.34 12.96 2.69
CA ALA A 166 -15.96 13.25 2.28
C ALA A 166 -14.94 12.42 3.08
N THR A 167 -15.16 12.25 4.38
CA THR A 167 -14.32 11.43 5.26
C THR A 167 -14.36 9.94 4.87
N ALA A 168 -15.53 9.38 4.59
CA ALA A 168 -15.65 7.98 4.17
C ALA A 168 -14.93 7.75 2.84
N LEU A 169 -15.11 8.65 1.87
CA LEU A 169 -14.41 8.58 0.58
C LEU A 169 -12.89 8.72 0.77
N ALA A 170 -12.44 9.66 1.61
CA ALA A 170 -11.02 9.82 1.92
C ALA A 170 -10.44 8.57 2.58
N THR A 171 -11.14 7.94 3.52
CA THR A 171 -10.71 6.68 4.15
C THR A 171 -10.53 5.57 3.12
N ARG A 172 -11.43 5.47 2.12
CA ARG A 172 -11.33 4.49 1.04
C ARG A 172 -10.11 4.75 0.15
N VAL A 173 -9.86 6.00 -0.23
CA VAL A 173 -8.64 6.37 -0.97
C VAL A 173 -7.39 5.98 -0.20
N LEU A 174 -7.36 6.27 1.10
CA LEU A 174 -6.22 5.94 1.95
C LEU A 174 -6.03 4.43 2.17
N ARG A 175 -6.97 3.56 1.78
CA ARG A 175 -6.73 2.10 1.76
C ARG A 175 -5.78 1.70 0.64
N CYS A 176 -5.89 2.31 -0.53
CA CYS A 176 -5.08 1.98 -1.70
C CYS A 176 -3.93 2.95 -1.95
N MET A 177 -3.90 4.11 -1.31
CA MET A 177 -2.86 5.12 -1.49
C MET A 177 -2.29 5.58 -0.14
N HIS A 178 -1.01 5.37 0.09
CA HIS A 178 -0.32 5.89 1.26
C HIS A 178 0.02 7.36 1.06
N ALA A 179 -0.91 8.24 1.43
CA ALA A 179 -0.85 9.68 1.16
C ALA A 179 -1.36 10.51 2.34
N SER A 180 -1.09 11.81 2.30
CA SER A 180 -1.71 12.83 3.17
C SER A 180 -2.96 13.38 2.52
N VAL A 181 -4.00 13.64 3.33
CA VAL A 181 -5.15 14.45 2.91
C VAL A 181 -4.77 15.92 2.96
N VAL A 182 -5.03 16.65 1.88
CA VAL A 182 -4.78 18.09 1.79
C VAL A 182 -6.06 18.86 2.15
N PRO A 183 -6.00 19.80 3.11
CA PRO A 183 -7.18 20.60 3.48
C PRO A 183 -7.70 21.49 2.33
N PRO A 184 -9.01 21.84 2.32
CA PRO A 184 -10.05 21.41 3.25
C PRO A 184 -10.62 20.03 2.90
N LEU A 185 -11.14 19.31 3.91
CA LEU A 185 -11.93 18.09 3.73
C LEU A 185 -13.41 18.45 3.89
N ALA A 186 -14.07 18.84 2.80
CA ALA A 186 -15.46 19.26 2.78
C ALA A 186 -16.25 18.52 1.69
N ALA A 187 -17.55 18.38 1.87
CA ALA A 187 -18.39 17.58 0.98
C ALA A 187 -18.57 18.21 -0.42
N ASP A 188 -18.51 19.52 -0.50
CA ASP A 188 -18.69 20.37 -1.68
C ASP A 188 -17.36 20.82 -2.33
N ALA A 189 -16.23 20.47 -1.72
CA ALA A 189 -14.90 20.77 -2.24
C ALA A 189 -14.24 19.53 -2.86
N PRO A 190 -13.31 19.72 -3.82
CA PRO A 190 -12.47 18.63 -4.30
C PRO A 190 -11.66 18.02 -3.17
N LEU A 191 -11.68 16.68 -3.06
CA LEU A 191 -10.80 15.98 -2.15
C LEU A 191 -9.42 15.86 -2.77
N ARG A 192 -8.40 16.22 -2.03
CA ARG A 192 -7.02 16.29 -2.49
C ARG A 192 -6.12 15.40 -1.63
N PHE A 193 -5.25 14.65 -2.28
CA PHE A 193 -4.31 13.76 -1.60
C PHE A 193 -2.93 13.96 -2.19
N ALA A 194 -1.92 13.95 -1.33
CA ALA A 194 -0.54 14.15 -1.73
C ALA A 194 0.34 13.04 -1.17
N GLY A 195 1.02 12.36 -2.07
CA GLY A 195 2.06 11.39 -1.79
C GLY A 195 3.34 11.74 -2.53
N ALA A 196 4.43 11.10 -2.12
CA ALA A 196 5.69 11.12 -2.83
C ALA A 196 6.19 9.69 -3.04
N ALA A 197 6.78 9.39 -4.18
CA ALA A 197 7.37 8.10 -4.45
C ALA A 197 8.49 7.79 -3.46
N ILE A 198 8.46 6.61 -2.86
CA ILE A 198 9.41 6.23 -1.81
C ILE A 198 10.86 6.17 -2.33
N ALA A 199 11.05 5.87 -3.61
CA ALA A 199 12.37 5.68 -4.22
C ALA A 199 13.11 7.00 -4.52
N ASP A 200 12.39 8.06 -4.92
CA ASP A 200 13.01 9.28 -5.46
C ASP A 200 12.31 10.57 -5.02
N GLY A 201 11.26 10.47 -4.21
CA GLY A 201 10.52 11.62 -3.69
C GLY A 201 9.65 12.33 -4.71
N ARG A 202 9.49 11.81 -5.94
CA ARG A 202 8.65 12.43 -6.95
C ARG A 202 7.18 12.51 -6.51
N PRO A 203 6.51 13.65 -6.72
CA PRO A 203 5.14 13.84 -6.26
C PRO A 203 4.14 12.96 -7.03
N ALA A 204 3.16 12.45 -6.29
CA ALA A 204 1.95 11.84 -6.80
C ALA A 204 0.74 12.52 -6.14
N LEU A 205 -0.01 13.29 -6.93
CA LEU A 205 -1.13 14.10 -6.45
C LEU A 205 -2.44 13.53 -7.01
N LEU A 206 -3.44 13.35 -6.13
CA LEU A 206 -4.76 12.91 -6.52
C LEU A 206 -5.79 13.98 -6.19
N VAL A 207 -6.68 14.25 -7.14
CA VAL A 207 -7.87 15.09 -6.95
C VAL A 207 -9.11 14.25 -7.26
N LEU A 208 -10.09 14.27 -6.36
CA LEU A 208 -11.41 13.70 -6.57
C LEU A 208 -12.45 14.82 -6.58
N GLU A 209 -13.16 14.94 -7.68
CA GLU A 209 -14.21 15.96 -7.89
C GLU A 209 -15.56 15.30 -8.15
N ARG A 210 -16.57 15.74 -7.42
CA ARG A 210 -17.95 15.30 -7.66
C ARG A 210 -18.54 16.08 -8.85
N HIS A 211 -19.09 15.33 -9.81
CA HIS A 211 -19.82 15.86 -10.95
C HIS A 211 -21.23 15.25 -10.98
N ALA A 212 -22.13 15.83 -11.79
CA ALA A 212 -23.50 15.32 -11.94
C ALA A 212 -23.53 13.88 -12.48
N ASP A 213 -22.57 13.54 -13.34
CA ASP A 213 -22.43 12.25 -14.03
C ASP A 213 -21.47 11.27 -13.31
N GLY A 214 -20.85 11.67 -12.19
CA GLY A 214 -20.00 10.78 -11.42
C GLY A 214 -18.95 11.45 -10.56
N LEU A 215 -17.95 10.65 -10.16
CA LEU A 215 -16.78 11.09 -9.43
C LEU A 215 -15.57 11.08 -10.36
N ARG A 216 -15.06 12.26 -10.71
CA ARG A 216 -13.81 12.37 -11.49
C ARG A 216 -12.61 12.18 -10.58
N ALA A 217 -11.76 11.21 -10.92
CA ALA A 217 -10.46 11.02 -10.32
C ALA A 217 -9.37 11.52 -11.29
N SER A 218 -8.47 12.37 -10.80
CA SER A 218 -7.38 12.94 -11.56
C SER A 218 -6.07 12.73 -10.80
N VAL A 219 -5.14 11.97 -11.38
CA VAL A 219 -3.81 11.74 -10.82
C VAL A 219 -2.78 12.53 -11.63
N HIS A 220 -1.98 13.33 -10.95
CA HIS A 220 -0.82 14.01 -11.49
C HIS A 220 0.44 13.35 -10.93
N ALA A 221 1.25 12.73 -11.77
CA ALA A 221 2.47 12.05 -11.35
C ALA A 221 3.55 12.17 -12.44
N GLU A 222 4.79 12.47 -12.07
CA GLU A 222 5.90 12.55 -13.03
C GLU A 222 6.18 11.21 -13.72
N ASP A 223 5.91 10.11 -13.02
CA ASP A 223 5.99 8.77 -13.62
C ASP A 223 4.81 8.54 -14.57
N ALA A 224 5.11 8.46 -15.86
CA ALA A 224 4.13 8.27 -16.92
C ALA A 224 3.28 6.98 -16.73
N MET A 225 3.81 5.95 -16.09
CA MET A 225 3.12 4.69 -15.84
C MET A 225 2.43 4.68 -14.47
N GLY A 226 3.00 5.36 -13.47
CA GLY A 226 2.49 5.38 -12.10
C GLY A 226 1.10 6.00 -11.98
N GLY A 227 0.82 7.06 -12.72
CA GLY A 227 -0.48 7.73 -12.73
C GLY A 227 -1.63 6.82 -13.18
N PRO A 228 -1.59 6.22 -14.38
CA PRO A 228 -2.60 5.27 -14.86
C PRO A 228 -2.79 4.07 -13.94
N ILE A 229 -1.71 3.50 -13.44
CA ILE A 229 -1.74 2.35 -12.54
C ILE A 229 -2.45 2.69 -11.22
N LEU A 230 -2.09 3.82 -10.62
CA LEU A 230 -2.75 4.28 -9.38
C LEU A 230 -4.24 4.54 -9.60
N LEU A 231 -4.64 5.05 -10.78
CA LEU A 231 -6.05 5.19 -11.14
C LEU A 231 -6.77 3.84 -11.23
N ASP A 232 -6.13 2.82 -11.78
CA ASP A 232 -6.74 1.49 -11.86
C ASP A 232 -6.89 0.84 -10.48
N GLU A 233 -5.94 1.06 -9.57
CA GLU A 233 -6.05 0.67 -8.16
C GLU A 233 -7.20 1.41 -7.46
N LEU A 234 -7.35 2.71 -7.71
CA LEU A 234 -8.45 3.51 -7.22
C LEU A 234 -9.81 3.06 -7.78
N LYS A 235 -9.90 2.69 -9.06
CA LYS A 235 -11.12 2.11 -9.64
C LYS A 235 -11.51 0.82 -8.92
N ALA A 236 -10.56 -0.07 -8.67
CA ALA A 236 -10.81 -1.32 -7.95
C ALA A 236 -11.33 -1.07 -6.53
N GLU A 237 -10.82 -0.07 -5.81
CA GLU A 237 -11.27 0.26 -4.45
C GLU A 237 -12.56 1.09 -4.42
N LEU A 238 -12.72 2.03 -5.34
CA LEU A 238 -13.85 2.96 -5.37
C LEU A 238 -14.97 2.54 -6.32
N GLY A 239 -14.66 1.91 -7.43
CA GLY A 239 -15.57 1.70 -8.55
C GLY A 239 -16.42 0.46 -8.48
N VAL A 240 -16.06 -0.51 -7.66
CA VAL A 240 -16.79 -1.76 -7.61
C VAL A 240 -17.92 -1.65 -6.59
N ALA A 241 -19.10 -1.60 -7.09
CA ALA A 241 -20.28 -2.16 -6.41
C ALA A 241 -20.67 -3.41 -7.18
#